data_04977d3be3acd85bc5f94723e4b18821
#
_entry.id   04977d3be3acd85bc5f94723e4b18821
#
_cell.length_a   1.000
_cell.length_b   1.000
_cell.length_c   1.000
_cell.angle_alpha   90.00
_cell.angle_beta   90.00
_cell.angle_gamma   90.00
#
_symmetry.space_group_name_H-M   'P 1'
#
loop_
_entity.id
_entity.type
_entity.pdbx_description
1 polymer ?
#
loop_
_entity_poly.entity_id
_entity_poly.type
_entity_poly.pdbx_seq_one_letter_code
_entity_poly.pdbx_strand_id
1 'polypeptide(L)'
;MLQPAKLAAMESLFSTSKPAPLIIGGIPSEETQAVRYGIHIPRLLSFLAHGDFDAEVKGLDQFPREEWPPVAVVHIAFQIMIGIGTLLAALGAWSLFALWKKPTWLRLKNALRLFALCMPLGFIAIEAGWTVTEVGRQPWIIYGIMKTKDAVTPMPGLIYPMTLFTLVYLMLAFIVTWLMVRQFRHVG
;
A
#
# COMPACT_ATOMS: atom_id res chain seq x y z
N MET A 1 16.91 -3.01 10.70
CA MET A 1 15.71 -3.21 9.88
C MET A 1 15.56 -4.69 9.58
N LEU A 2 14.34 -5.24 9.75
CA LEU A 2 14.09 -6.68 9.59
C LEU A 2 13.98 -7.13 8.11
N GLN A 3 13.68 -6.23 7.17
CA GLN A 3 13.51 -6.52 5.74
C GLN A 3 14.00 -5.34 4.88
N PRO A 4 15.29 -5.18 4.69
CA PRO A 4 15.84 -4.01 3.98
C PRO A 4 15.50 -4.00 2.48
N ALA A 5 15.44 -5.16 1.81
CA ALA A 5 15.01 -5.25 0.42
C ALA A 5 13.57 -4.77 0.19
N LYS A 6 12.67 -5.04 1.16
CA LYS A 6 11.29 -4.54 1.12
C LYS A 6 11.25 -3.01 1.20
N LEU A 7 12.03 -2.41 2.11
CA LEU A 7 12.11 -0.95 2.20
C LEU A 7 12.61 -0.34 0.89
N ALA A 8 13.69 -0.89 0.34
CA ALA A 8 14.24 -0.44 -0.94
C ALA A 8 13.23 -0.54 -2.08
N ALA A 9 12.40 -1.62 -2.12
CA ALA A 9 11.34 -1.76 -3.12
C ALA A 9 10.17 -0.79 -2.91
N MET A 10 9.75 -0.55 -1.66
CA MET A 10 8.70 0.43 -1.33
C MET A 10 9.07 1.83 -1.80
N GLU A 11 10.33 2.21 -1.60
CA GLU A 11 10.86 3.53 -1.96
C GLU A 11 11.45 3.57 -3.37
N SER A 12 11.43 2.44 -4.11
CA SER A 12 12.06 2.30 -5.43
C SER A 12 13.52 2.74 -5.46
N LEU A 13 14.23 2.48 -4.35
CA LEU A 13 15.63 2.80 -4.22
C LEU A 13 16.47 1.70 -4.88
N PHE A 14 16.79 1.86 -6.16
CA PHE A 14 17.56 0.87 -6.91
C PHE A 14 19.03 0.83 -6.52
N SER A 15 19.61 1.98 -6.18
CA SER A 15 21.03 2.10 -5.77
C SER A 15 21.14 2.60 -4.33
N THR A 16 22.07 2.00 -3.59
CA THR A 16 22.43 2.46 -2.25
C THR A 16 22.89 3.92 -2.30
N SER A 17 22.34 4.75 -1.44
CA SER A 17 22.65 6.18 -1.43
C SER A 17 22.83 6.75 -0.02
N LYS A 18 23.72 7.74 0.04
CA LYS A 18 24.09 8.47 1.26
C LYS A 18 24.33 9.94 0.93
N PRO A 19 23.39 10.85 1.25
CA PRO A 19 22.05 10.63 1.79
C PRO A 19 21.07 10.09 0.74
N ALA A 20 20.01 9.39 1.20
CA ALA A 20 18.99 8.85 0.32
C ALA A 20 17.79 9.81 0.18
N PRO A 21 17.35 10.11 -1.05
CA PRO A 21 16.15 10.91 -1.28
C PRO A 21 14.88 10.08 -1.05
N LEU A 22 13.81 10.73 -0.59
CA LEU A 22 12.46 10.16 -0.64
C LEU A 22 11.85 10.43 -2.01
N ILE A 23 11.26 9.42 -2.61
CA ILE A 23 10.60 9.54 -3.92
C ILE A 23 9.08 9.52 -3.70
N ILE A 24 8.42 10.62 -4.07
CA ILE A 24 6.95 10.72 -4.03
C ILE A 24 6.39 10.52 -5.42
N GLY A 25 5.48 9.56 -5.56
CA GLY A 25 4.89 9.18 -6.84
C GLY A 25 5.89 8.53 -7.79
N GLY A 26 5.56 8.57 -9.07
CA GLY A 26 6.39 8.00 -10.13
C GLY A 26 6.08 6.54 -10.45
N ILE A 27 6.65 6.07 -11.55
CA ILE A 27 6.52 4.71 -12.04
C ILE A 27 7.93 4.12 -12.10
N PRO A 28 8.26 3.16 -11.23
CA PRO A 28 9.56 2.50 -11.26
C PRO A 28 9.67 1.56 -12.46
N SER A 29 10.85 1.51 -13.04
CA SER A 29 11.21 0.55 -14.08
C SER A 29 12.41 -0.27 -13.60
N GLU A 30 12.22 -1.57 -13.51
CA GLU A 30 13.28 -2.51 -13.12
C GLU A 30 14.34 -2.68 -14.23
N GLU A 31 13.96 -2.42 -15.49
CA GLU A 31 14.88 -2.49 -16.64
C GLU A 31 15.88 -1.33 -16.62
N THR A 32 15.36 -0.11 -16.41
CA THR A 32 16.20 1.10 -16.39
C THR A 32 16.72 1.42 -15.00
N GLN A 33 16.28 0.70 -13.97
CA GLN A 33 16.59 0.95 -12.56
C GLN A 33 16.36 2.41 -12.15
N ALA A 34 15.27 2.99 -12.65
CA ALA A 34 14.94 4.40 -12.45
C ALA A 34 13.44 4.59 -12.23
N VAL A 35 13.09 5.68 -11.56
CA VAL A 35 11.69 6.10 -11.36
C VAL A 35 11.39 7.24 -12.29
N ARG A 36 10.40 7.07 -13.17
CA ARG A 36 9.94 8.13 -14.06
C ARG A 36 8.84 8.95 -13.36
N TYR A 37 8.87 10.26 -13.57
CA TYR A 37 7.86 11.21 -13.03
C TYR A 37 7.78 11.26 -11.50
N GLY A 38 8.80 10.80 -10.77
CA GLY A 38 8.89 10.90 -9.32
C GLY A 38 9.40 12.27 -8.85
N ILE A 39 8.86 12.77 -7.74
CA ILE A 39 9.36 13.96 -7.05
C ILE A 39 10.37 13.49 -6.01
N HIS A 40 11.62 13.93 -6.14
CA HIS A 40 12.71 13.56 -5.22
C HIS A 40 12.87 14.63 -4.15
N ILE A 41 12.69 14.23 -2.88
CA ILE A 41 12.98 15.09 -1.72
C ILE A 41 14.32 14.65 -1.15
N PRO A 42 15.37 15.46 -1.29
CA PRO A 42 16.72 15.08 -0.84
C PRO A 42 16.75 14.79 0.66
N ARG A 43 17.53 13.78 1.09
CA ARG A 43 17.83 13.44 2.48
C ARG A 43 16.66 12.92 3.32
N LEU A 44 15.42 13.06 2.85
CA LEU A 44 14.24 12.77 3.67
C LEU A 44 14.09 11.27 3.95
N LEU A 45 14.44 10.39 3.00
CA LEU A 45 14.39 8.94 3.23
C LEU A 45 15.40 8.51 4.31
N SER A 46 16.62 9.07 4.29
CA SER A 46 17.62 8.81 5.34
C SER A 46 17.08 9.17 6.72
N PHE A 47 16.45 10.32 6.86
CA PHE A 47 15.84 10.76 8.12
C PHE A 47 14.69 9.84 8.55
N LEU A 48 13.77 9.47 7.65
CA LEU A 48 12.64 8.61 7.98
C LEU A 48 13.08 7.18 8.36
N ALA A 49 14.15 6.68 7.75
CA ALA A 49 14.63 5.33 7.99
C ALA A 49 15.50 5.21 9.27
N HIS A 50 16.30 6.23 9.58
CA HIS A 50 17.35 6.16 10.61
C HIS A 50 17.33 7.32 11.62
N GLY A 51 16.48 8.35 11.43
CA GLY A 51 16.48 9.56 12.27
C GLY A 51 17.68 10.50 12.02
N ASP A 52 18.46 10.22 10.97
CA ASP A 52 19.64 10.99 10.57
C ASP A 52 19.56 11.32 9.08
N PHE A 53 19.75 12.61 8.74
CA PHE A 53 19.67 13.10 7.36
C PHE A 53 20.82 12.62 6.46
N ASP A 54 21.92 12.20 7.04
CA ASP A 54 23.11 11.74 6.32
C ASP A 54 23.32 10.22 6.41
N ALA A 55 22.37 9.48 6.97
CA ALA A 55 22.43 8.04 7.05
C ALA A 55 22.39 7.38 5.65
N GLU A 56 23.14 6.31 5.51
CA GLU A 56 23.08 5.45 4.32
C GLU A 56 21.84 4.58 4.35
N VAL A 57 21.11 4.55 3.23
CA VAL A 57 19.99 3.61 3.02
C VAL A 57 20.38 2.64 1.92
N LYS A 58 20.30 1.34 2.23
CA LYS A 58 20.63 0.26 1.30
C LYS A 58 19.58 0.20 0.18
N GLY A 59 20.06 0.24 -1.05
CA GLY A 59 19.25 0.04 -2.23
C GLY A 59 19.09 -1.43 -2.61
N LEU A 60 18.35 -1.68 -3.68
CA LEU A 60 18.15 -3.01 -4.23
C LEU A 60 19.45 -3.63 -4.78
N ASP A 61 20.42 -2.80 -5.15
CA ASP A 61 21.77 -3.20 -5.61
C ASP A 61 22.53 -4.07 -4.60
N GLN A 62 22.17 -4.03 -3.31
CA GLN A 62 22.78 -4.86 -2.27
C GLN A 62 22.19 -6.27 -2.18
N PHE A 63 21.17 -6.59 -2.98
CA PHE A 63 20.46 -7.87 -2.94
C PHE A 63 20.49 -8.54 -4.31
N PRO A 64 20.59 -9.88 -4.35
CA PRO A 64 20.43 -10.64 -5.58
C PRO A 64 19.08 -10.32 -6.26
N ARG A 65 19.09 -10.18 -7.59
CA ARG A 65 17.86 -9.80 -8.32
C ARG A 65 16.70 -10.78 -8.14
N GLU A 66 17.01 -12.04 -7.86
CA GLU A 66 16.02 -13.09 -7.53
C GLU A 66 15.32 -12.88 -6.19
N GLU A 67 15.85 -12.01 -5.34
CA GLU A 67 15.30 -11.67 -4.03
C GLU A 67 14.59 -10.31 -4.02
N TRP A 68 14.50 -9.66 -5.18
CA TRP A 68 13.75 -8.43 -5.30
C TRP A 68 12.25 -8.73 -5.28
N PRO A 69 11.47 -8.04 -4.44
CA PRO A 69 10.03 -8.01 -4.60
C PRO A 69 9.66 -7.36 -5.94
N PRO A 70 8.45 -7.58 -6.49
CA PRO A 70 7.98 -6.86 -7.66
C PRO A 70 7.91 -5.34 -7.38
N VAL A 71 8.96 -4.61 -7.73
CA VAL A 71 9.19 -3.22 -7.30
C VAL A 71 8.04 -2.30 -7.70
N ALA A 72 7.56 -2.41 -8.94
CA ALA A 72 6.48 -1.56 -9.44
C ALA A 72 5.19 -1.73 -8.64
N VAL A 73 4.81 -2.98 -8.34
CA VAL A 73 3.58 -3.28 -7.57
C VAL A 73 3.71 -2.75 -6.15
N VAL A 74 4.83 -3.03 -5.49
CA VAL A 74 5.08 -2.65 -4.10
C VAL A 74 5.13 -1.13 -3.95
N HIS A 75 5.87 -0.44 -4.83
CA HIS A 75 5.99 1.02 -4.80
C HIS A 75 4.65 1.71 -5.04
N ILE A 76 3.92 1.34 -6.10
CA ILE A 76 2.63 1.97 -6.42
C ILE A 76 1.62 1.73 -5.30
N ALA A 77 1.53 0.50 -4.77
CA ALA A 77 0.66 0.21 -3.64
C ALA A 77 1.03 1.04 -2.40
N PHE A 78 2.32 1.20 -2.11
CA PHE A 78 2.81 2.03 -1.02
C PHE A 78 2.43 3.50 -1.22
N GLN A 79 2.62 4.06 -2.41
CA GLN A 79 2.25 5.44 -2.73
C GLN A 79 0.74 5.67 -2.60
N ILE A 80 -0.10 4.73 -3.04
CA ILE A 80 -1.56 4.79 -2.88
C ILE A 80 -1.92 4.80 -1.39
N MET A 81 -1.34 3.89 -0.60
CA MET A 81 -1.60 3.80 0.84
C MET A 81 -1.25 5.10 1.56
N ILE A 82 -0.03 5.63 1.34
CA ILE A 82 0.43 6.87 1.97
C ILE A 82 -0.38 8.07 1.49
N GLY A 83 -0.64 8.17 0.19
CA GLY A 83 -1.41 9.28 -0.40
C GLY A 83 -2.83 9.36 0.17
N ILE A 84 -3.53 8.22 0.22
CA ILE A 84 -4.88 8.16 0.81
C ILE A 84 -4.81 8.41 2.32
N GLY A 85 -3.86 7.80 3.04
CA GLY A 85 -3.69 8.01 4.47
C GLY A 85 -3.47 9.48 4.82
N THR A 86 -2.62 10.16 4.07
CA THR A 86 -2.35 11.60 4.24
C THR A 86 -3.60 12.45 3.93
N LEU A 87 -4.33 12.12 2.86
CA LEU A 87 -5.59 12.79 2.51
C LEU A 87 -6.63 12.65 3.64
N LEU A 88 -6.84 11.43 4.15
CA LEU A 88 -7.79 11.17 5.22
C LEU A 88 -7.36 11.83 6.53
N ALA A 89 -6.07 11.85 6.84
CA ALA A 89 -5.54 12.57 8.00
C ALA A 89 -5.77 14.09 7.89
N ALA A 90 -5.51 14.68 6.71
CA ALA A 90 -5.77 16.09 6.44
C ALA A 90 -7.25 16.43 6.56
N LEU A 91 -8.14 15.56 6.04
CA LEU A 91 -9.58 15.72 6.16
C LEU A 91 -10.05 15.63 7.62
N GLY A 92 -9.47 14.73 8.40
CA GLY A 92 -9.71 14.62 9.84
C GLY A 92 -9.27 15.88 10.59
N ALA A 93 -8.06 16.36 10.34
CA ALA A 93 -7.54 17.59 10.93
C ALA A 93 -8.41 18.81 10.57
N TRP A 94 -8.80 18.93 9.29
CA TRP A 94 -9.73 19.97 8.87
C TRP A 94 -11.08 19.86 9.58
N SER A 95 -11.60 18.65 9.78
CA SER A 95 -12.87 18.42 10.49
C SER A 95 -12.80 18.86 11.95
N LEU A 96 -11.71 18.54 12.64
CA LEU A 96 -11.47 18.99 14.01
C LEU A 96 -11.35 20.51 14.09
N PHE A 97 -10.63 21.13 13.15
CA PHE A 97 -10.52 22.58 13.06
C PHE A 97 -11.90 23.24 12.81
N ALA A 98 -12.70 22.68 11.91
CA ALA A 98 -14.04 23.15 11.60
C ALA A 98 -14.98 23.04 12.82
N LEU A 99 -14.91 21.94 13.58
CA LEU A 99 -15.66 21.77 14.82
C LEU A 99 -15.31 22.86 15.84
N TRP A 100 -14.03 23.22 15.94
CA TRP A 100 -13.58 24.24 16.87
C TRP A 100 -13.99 25.66 16.46
N LYS A 101 -13.90 26.01 15.17
CA LYS A 101 -14.12 27.38 14.68
C LYS A 101 -15.57 27.63 14.22
N LYS A 102 -16.12 26.76 13.38
CA LYS A 102 -17.45 26.88 12.77
C LYS A 102 -18.04 25.53 12.42
N PRO A 103 -18.77 24.86 13.33
CA PRO A 103 -19.35 23.54 13.07
C PRO A 103 -20.31 23.49 11.86
N THR A 104 -20.85 24.64 11.47
CA THR A 104 -21.72 24.75 10.28
C THR A 104 -21.02 24.41 8.98
N TRP A 105 -19.68 24.54 8.91
CA TRP A 105 -18.91 24.16 7.71
C TRP A 105 -19.04 22.69 7.38
N LEU A 106 -19.12 21.81 8.39
CA LEU A 106 -19.26 20.37 8.19
C LEU A 106 -20.65 19.98 7.65
N ARG A 107 -21.65 20.85 7.80
CA ARG A 107 -23.00 20.65 7.28
C ARG A 107 -23.18 21.17 5.85
N LEU A 108 -22.17 21.82 5.28
CA LEU A 108 -22.20 22.28 3.90
C LEU A 108 -22.31 21.08 2.96
N LYS A 109 -23.16 21.21 1.94
CA LYS A 109 -23.39 20.15 0.94
C LYS A 109 -22.08 19.62 0.32
N ASN A 110 -21.10 20.49 0.08
CA ASN A 110 -19.82 20.12 -0.48
C ASN A 110 -18.95 19.33 0.52
N ALA A 111 -18.97 19.68 1.79
CA ALA A 111 -18.28 18.93 2.83
C ALA A 111 -18.85 17.49 2.97
N LEU A 112 -20.17 17.37 3.01
CA LEU A 112 -20.85 16.07 3.07
C LEU A 112 -20.56 15.21 1.82
N ARG A 113 -20.53 15.82 0.63
CA ARG A 113 -20.13 15.12 -0.60
C ARG A 113 -18.68 14.65 -0.54
N LEU A 114 -17.77 15.49 -0.03
CA LEU A 114 -16.36 15.12 0.13
C LEU A 114 -16.21 13.92 1.08
N PHE A 115 -16.89 13.92 2.22
CA PHE A 115 -16.88 12.78 3.15
C PHE A 115 -17.42 11.52 2.49
N ALA A 116 -18.55 11.62 1.77
CA ALA A 116 -19.11 10.48 1.05
C ALA A 116 -18.17 9.91 0.00
N LEU A 117 -17.47 10.76 -0.76
CA LEU A 117 -16.46 10.34 -1.74
C LEU A 117 -15.21 9.73 -1.09
N CYS A 118 -14.84 10.18 0.10
CA CYS A 118 -13.70 9.64 0.83
C CYS A 118 -14.00 8.33 1.57
N MET A 119 -15.27 7.95 1.74
CA MET A 119 -15.66 6.75 2.48
C MET A 119 -15.01 5.45 1.94
N PRO A 120 -14.97 5.16 0.63
CA PRO A 120 -14.33 3.95 0.11
C PRO A 120 -12.79 4.00 0.15
N LEU A 121 -12.18 5.19 0.31
CA LEU A 121 -10.72 5.33 0.25
C LEU A 121 -10.02 4.59 1.40
N GLY A 122 -10.64 4.49 2.57
CA GLY A 122 -10.10 3.74 3.70
C GLY A 122 -9.89 2.26 3.36
N PHE A 123 -10.85 1.64 2.67
CA PHE A 123 -10.72 0.25 2.20
C PHE A 123 -9.62 0.13 1.16
N ILE A 124 -9.55 1.05 0.20
CA ILE A 124 -8.48 1.06 -0.83
C ILE A 124 -7.10 1.18 -0.17
N ALA A 125 -6.96 2.02 0.86
CA ALA A 125 -5.70 2.16 1.59
C ALA A 125 -5.31 0.87 2.34
N ILE A 126 -6.28 0.16 2.94
CA ILE A 126 -6.06 -1.12 3.62
C ILE A 126 -5.59 -2.18 2.62
N GLU A 127 -6.27 -2.33 1.48
CA GLU A 127 -5.89 -3.28 0.42
C GLU A 127 -4.52 -2.97 -0.17
N ALA A 128 -4.22 -1.68 -0.39
CA ALA A 128 -2.89 -1.26 -0.83
C ALA A 128 -1.81 -1.59 0.22
N GLY A 129 -2.07 -1.33 1.51
CA GLY A 129 -1.18 -1.68 2.60
C GLY A 129 -0.97 -3.19 2.74
N TRP A 130 -2.01 -3.98 2.53
CA TRP A 130 -1.91 -5.44 2.52
C TRP A 130 -1.08 -5.93 1.33
N THR A 131 -1.29 -5.36 0.15
CA THR A 131 -0.45 -5.62 -1.02
C THR A 131 1.03 -5.35 -0.73
N VAL A 132 1.36 -4.20 -0.12
CA VAL A 132 2.73 -3.87 0.31
C VAL A 132 3.27 -4.92 1.28
N THR A 133 2.43 -5.41 2.20
CA THR A 133 2.86 -6.36 3.22
C THR A 133 3.15 -7.73 2.62
N GLU A 134 2.29 -8.25 1.78
CA GLU A 134 2.39 -9.61 1.27
C GLU A 134 3.25 -9.71 0.01
N VAL A 135 3.08 -8.79 -0.95
CA VAL A 135 3.89 -8.78 -2.19
C VAL A 135 5.29 -8.25 -1.92
N GLY A 136 5.42 -7.23 -1.05
CA GLY A 136 6.73 -6.67 -0.66
C GLY A 136 7.58 -7.61 0.18
N ARG A 137 7.02 -8.70 0.69
CA ARG A 137 7.75 -9.77 1.39
C ARG A 137 8.39 -10.77 0.43
N GLN A 138 7.83 -10.92 -0.77
CA GLN A 138 8.33 -11.90 -1.74
C GLN A 138 9.82 -11.66 -2.09
N PRO A 139 10.58 -12.74 -2.36
CA PRO A 139 10.16 -14.15 -2.42
C PRO A 139 10.18 -14.89 -1.07
N TRP A 140 10.22 -14.18 0.05
CA TRP A 140 10.35 -14.76 1.38
C TRP A 140 9.00 -14.95 2.08
N ILE A 141 8.78 -16.10 2.70
CA ILE A 141 7.76 -16.30 3.75
C ILE A 141 8.34 -15.89 5.10
N ILE A 142 9.53 -16.40 5.42
CA ILE A 142 10.31 -16.02 6.59
C ILE A 142 11.66 -15.53 6.07
N TYR A 143 11.92 -14.24 6.25
CA TYR A 143 13.11 -13.59 5.70
C TYR A 143 14.40 -14.29 6.13
N GLY A 144 15.23 -14.65 5.16
CA GLY A 144 16.50 -15.34 5.38
C GLY A 144 16.40 -16.84 5.74
N ILE A 145 15.17 -17.39 5.92
CA ILE A 145 14.99 -18.79 6.35
C ILE A 145 14.21 -19.59 5.30
N MET A 146 13.06 -19.10 4.83
CA MET A 146 12.17 -19.87 3.95
C MET A 146 11.63 -19.03 2.83
N LYS A 147 11.84 -19.48 1.59
CA LYS A 147 11.26 -18.86 0.39
C LYS A 147 9.89 -19.47 0.07
N THR A 148 9.04 -18.72 -0.61
CA THR A 148 7.70 -19.15 -1.02
C THR A 148 7.73 -20.44 -1.83
N LYS A 149 8.72 -20.63 -2.70
CA LYS A 149 8.90 -21.82 -3.51
C LYS A 149 9.14 -23.08 -2.68
N ASP A 150 9.73 -22.94 -1.49
CA ASP A 150 10.10 -24.07 -0.59
C ASP A 150 8.95 -24.44 0.34
N ALA A 151 7.91 -23.61 0.41
CA ALA A 151 6.74 -23.80 1.27
C ALA A 151 5.50 -24.30 0.53
N VAL A 152 5.67 -24.78 -0.70
CA VAL A 152 4.57 -25.33 -1.49
C VAL A 152 4.12 -26.66 -0.86
N THR A 153 2.84 -26.75 -0.52
CA THR A 153 2.25 -27.98 0.02
C THR A 153 2.22 -29.06 -1.06
N PRO A 154 2.85 -30.22 -0.86
CA PRO A 154 2.91 -31.29 -1.87
C PRO A 154 1.60 -32.10 -1.99
N MET A 155 0.48 -31.61 -1.46
CA MET A 155 -0.80 -32.31 -1.50
C MET A 155 -1.44 -32.23 -2.89
N PRO A 156 -1.80 -33.37 -3.50
CA PRO A 156 -2.55 -33.36 -4.75
C PRO A 156 -3.99 -32.87 -4.54
N GLY A 157 -4.59 -32.26 -5.55
CA GLY A 157 -6.00 -31.93 -5.57
C GLY A 157 -6.40 -30.67 -4.80
N LEU A 158 -5.46 -29.79 -4.40
CA LEU A 158 -5.75 -28.50 -3.74
C LEU A 158 -6.67 -27.58 -4.58
N ILE A 159 -6.76 -27.83 -5.88
CA ILE A 159 -7.66 -27.09 -6.77
C ILE A 159 -9.14 -27.23 -6.38
N TYR A 160 -9.56 -28.40 -5.86
CA TYR A 160 -10.95 -28.65 -5.48
C TYR A 160 -11.40 -27.79 -4.28
N PRO A 161 -10.70 -27.81 -3.12
CA PRO A 161 -11.06 -26.95 -2.00
C PRO A 161 -10.92 -25.47 -2.37
N MET A 162 -9.90 -25.08 -3.12
CA MET A 162 -9.74 -23.68 -3.58
C MET A 162 -10.94 -23.23 -4.41
N THR A 163 -11.37 -24.04 -5.39
CA THR A 163 -12.53 -23.73 -6.22
C THR A 163 -13.81 -23.66 -5.37
N LEU A 164 -14.02 -24.59 -4.46
CA LEU A 164 -15.19 -24.61 -3.57
C LEU A 164 -15.24 -23.34 -2.71
N PHE A 165 -14.15 -22.98 -2.04
CA PHE A 165 -14.10 -21.76 -1.24
C PHE A 165 -14.33 -20.51 -2.10
N THR A 166 -13.73 -20.42 -3.27
CA THR A 166 -13.93 -19.30 -4.18
C THR A 166 -15.42 -19.15 -4.56
N LEU A 167 -16.08 -20.24 -4.91
CA LEU A 167 -17.52 -20.22 -5.25
C LEU A 167 -18.38 -19.79 -4.06
N VAL A 168 -18.08 -20.30 -2.85
CA VAL A 168 -18.78 -19.90 -1.62
C VAL A 168 -18.62 -18.40 -1.37
N TYR A 169 -17.40 -17.85 -1.46
CA TYR A 169 -17.17 -16.41 -1.27
C TYR A 169 -17.87 -15.55 -2.33
N LEU A 170 -17.87 -15.97 -3.59
CA LEU A 170 -18.59 -15.27 -4.65
C LEU A 170 -20.10 -15.27 -4.40
N MET A 171 -20.65 -16.40 -3.97
CA MET A 171 -22.08 -16.52 -3.60
C MET A 171 -22.41 -15.59 -2.42
N LEU A 172 -21.58 -15.57 -1.38
CA LEU A 172 -21.77 -14.70 -0.23
C LEU A 172 -21.67 -13.23 -0.61
N ALA A 173 -20.69 -12.85 -1.44
CA ALA A 173 -20.56 -11.48 -1.95
C ALA A 173 -21.79 -11.05 -2.74
N PHE A 174 -22.34 -11.95 -3.60
CA PHE A 174 -23.58 -11.70 -4.32
C PHE A 174 -24.77 -11.47 -3.37
N ILE A 175 -24.95 -12.38 -2.38
CA ILE A 175 -26.05 -12.29 -1.41
C ILE A 175 -25.96 -10.99 -0.61
N VAL A 176 -24.77 -10.65 -0.08
CA VAL A 176 -24.57 -9.41 0.69
C VAL A 176 -24.86 -8.19 -0.17
N THR A 177 -24.33 -8.13 -1.38
CA THR A 177 -24.59 -7.02 -2.32
C THR A 177 -26.07 -6.89 -2.63
N TRP A 178 -26.75 -7.99 -2.90
CA TRP A 178 -28.18 -8.00 -3.18
C TRP A 178 -29.01 -7.52 -1.98
N LEU A 179 -28.69 -7.98 -0.77
CA LEU A 179 -29.34 -7.55 0.46
C LEU A 179 -29.14 -6.07 0.72
N MET A 180 -27.91 -5.56 0.55
CA MET A 180 -27.60 -4.14 0.70
C MET A 180 -28.39 -3.28 -0.30
N VAL A 181 -28.38 -3.64 -1.58
CA VAL A 181 -29.15 -2.92 -2.61
C VAL A 181 -30.65 -2.94 -2.31
N ARG A 182 -31.17 -4.08 -1.86
CA ARG A 182 -32.57 -4.19 -1.42
C ARG A 182 -32.88 -3.26 -0.25
N GLN A 183 -32.01 -3.24 0.78
CA GLN A 183 -32.17 -2.40 1.94
C GLN A 183 -32.19 -0.90 1.57
N PHE A 184 -31.27 -0.46 0.73
CA PHE A 184 -31.23 0.94 0.27
C PHE A 184 -32.47 1.34 -0.51
N ARG A 185 -33.05 0.43 -1.32
CA ARG A 185 -34.29 0.70 -2.06
C ARG A 185 -35.53 0.81 -1.16
N HIS A 186 -35.49 0.25 0.06
CA HIS A 186 -36.60 0.35 1.01
C HIS A 186 -36.53 1.57 1.92
N VAL A 187 -35.34 2.20 2.06
CA VAL A 187 -35.12 3.35 2.95
C VAL A 187 -35.16 4.68 2.16
N GLY A 188 -35.04 4.67 0.86
CA GLY A 188 -35.18 5.84 -0.04
C GLY A 188 -36.56 5.86 -0.69
#